data_516f45274b736a3b1246e141f1188ec3
#
_entry.id   516f45274b736a3b1246e141f1188ec3
#
_cell.length_a   1.000
_cell.length_b   1.000
_cell.length_c   1.000
_cell.angle_alpha   90.00
_cell.angle_beta   90.00
_cell.angle_gamma   90.00
#
_symmetry.space_group_name_H-M   'P 1'
#
loop_
_entity.id
_entity.type
_entity.pdbx_description
1 polymer ?
#
loop_
_entity_poly.entity_id
_entity_poly.type
_entity_poly.pdbx_seq_one_letter_code
_entity_poly.pdbx_strand_id
1 'polypeptide(L)'
;MAQMRIKDIAAEAGVSPATVSRYLNNRPGQMTEETRARIAEVIERTGYRPRAAARNLRSSRTNLIGVILADIANPFSSAMLEGLSASAAARGCSLMTAISGNDPAKEAESLTRLIDAGVDGLVVNTCGGNDEAIAAAAGRLPVVLLDRDVADGGVDLVTSNNRELVAGLVDALAAAGSERLCLLTEASDDSPVRRERAEAFVEELSRRGLAGEVVTLADGGAAGVGRLDETIRGYAGKKLGL
;
A
#
# COMPACT_ATOMS: atom_id res chain seq x y z
N MET A 1 -12.25 -15.41 -32.71
CA MET A 1 -12.33 -14.19 -33.54
C MET A 1 -10.98 -13.50 -33.49
N ALA A 2 -10.42 -13.09 -34.64
CA ALA A 2 -9.16 -12.35 -34.66
C ALA A 2 -9.37 -10.98 -34.01
N GLN A 3 -8.50 -10.62 -33.07
CA GLN A 3 -8.61 -9.35 -32.34
C GLN A 3 -8.23 -8.19 -33.26
N MET A 4 -9.17 -7.25 -33.49
CA MET A 4 -8.97 -6.04 -34.29
C MET A 4 -7.77 -5.23 -33.83
N ARG A 5 -6.99 -4.71 -34.75
CA ARG A 5 -5.82 -3.87 -34.52
C ARG A 5 -6.11 -2.44 -34.98
N ILE A 6 -5.33 -1.48 -34.55
CA ILE A 6 -5.46 -0.05 -34.95
C ILE A 6 -5.44 0.13 -36.48
N LYS A 7 -4.68 -0.71 -37.19
CA LYS A 7 -4.61 -0.70 -38.66
C LYS A 7 -5.92 -1.13 -39.31
N ASP A 8 -6.67 -2.02 -38.68
CA ASP A 8 -7.93 -2.55 -39.19
C ASP A 8 -9.03 -1.48 -39.03
N ILE A 9 -9.06 -0.76 -37.88
CA ILE A 9 -9.91 0.41 -37.68
C ILE A 9 -9.60 1.54 -38.67
N ALA A 10 -8.31 1.77 -38.90
CA ALA A 10 -7.87 2.78 -39.87
C ALA A 10 -8.34 2.47 -41.30
N ALA A 11 -8.24 1.21 -41.73
CA ALA A 11 -8.71 0.76 -43.04
C ALA A 11 -10.23 0.92 -43.16
N GLU A 12 -11.02 0.50 -42.15
CA GLU A 12 -12.48 0.62 -42.20
C GLU A 12 -12.96 2.09 -42.16
N ALA A 13 -12.27 2.96 -41.40
CA ALA A 13 -12.60 4.39 -41.33
C ALA A 13 -12.05 5.20 -42.52
N GLY A 14 -11.26 4.59 -43.41
CA GLY A 14 -10.66 5.28 -44.55
C GLY A 14 -9.63 6.33 -44.17
N VAL A 15 -8.84 6.08 -43.10
CA VAL A 15 -7.86 7.02 -42.56
C VAL A 15 -6.51 6.33 -42.27
N SER A 16 -5.49 7.10 -41.94
CA SER A 16 -4.21 6.53 -41.53
C SER A 16 -4.28 6.01 -40.07
N PRO A 17 -3.46 4.98 -39.70
CA PRO A 17 -3.34 4.55 -38.31
C PRO A 17 -2.92 5.68 -37.36
N ALA A 18 -2.16 6.67 -37.86
CA ALA A 18 -1.79 7.86 -37.09
C ALA A 18 -3.00 8.73 -36.76
N THR A 19 -3.97 8.82 -37.67
CA THR A 19 -5.22 9.57 -37.48
C THR A 19 -6.09 8.89 -36.40
N VAL A 20 -6.26 7.56 -36.46
CA VAL A 20 -6.96 6.80 -35.41
C VAL A 20 -6.26 6.97 -34.07
N SER A 21 -4.92 6.95 -34.05
CA SER A 21 -4.14 7.17 -32.83
C SER A 21 -4.36 8.57 -32.23
N ARG A 22 -4.48 9.62 -33.04
CA ARG A 22 -4.80 10.98 -32.57
C ARG A 22 -6.20 11.05 -31.96
N TYR A 23 -7.19 10.41 -32.61
CA TYR A 23 -8.54 10.27 -32.08
C TYR A 23 -8.55 9.63 -30.70
N LEU A 24 -7.91 8.48 -30.55
CA LEU A 24 -7.85 7.72 -29.30
C LEU A 24 -7.14 8.46 -28.15
N ASN A 25 -6.22 9.38 -28.48
CA ASN A 25 -5.48 10.18 -27.50
C ASN A 25 -6.09 11.58 -27.27
N ASN A 26 -7.32 11.80 -27.74
CA ASN A 26 -8.08 13.06 -27.55
C ASN A 26 -7.30 14.32 -27.97
N ARG A 27 -6.57 14.26 -29.10
CA ARG A 27 -5.86 15.41 -29.68
C ARG A 27 -6.66 15.98 -30.88
N PRO A 28 -7.71 16.80 -30.64
CA PRO A 28 -8.70 17.17 -31.66
C PRO A 28 -8.21 18.18 -32.70
N GLY A 29 -7.13 18.94 -32.46
CA GLY A 29 -6.72 20.06 -33.27
C GLY A 29 -6.25 19.78 -34.70
N GLN A 30 -6.34 18.53 -35.20
CA GLN A 30 -5.84 18.14 -36.53
C GLN A 30 -6.78 17.17 -37.25
N MET A 31 -8.08 17.19 -36.96
CA MET A 31 -9.05 16.25 -37.53
C MET A 31 -10.38 16.96 -37.77
N THR A 32 -10.98 16.72 -38.94
CA THR A 32 -12.34 17.23 -39.23
C THR A 32 -13.38 16.47 -38.42
N GLU A 33 -14.51 17.10 -38.10
CA GLU A 33 -15.59 16.48 -37.35
C GLU A 33 -16.15 15.25 -38.09
N GLU A 34 -16.22 15.29 -39.42
CA GLU A 34 -16.60 14.13 -40.23
C GLU A 34 -15.66 12.92 -40.06
N THR A 35 -14.35 13.16 -40.04
CA THR A 35 -13.35 12.12 -39.84
C THR A 35 -13.47 11.56 -38.42
N ARG A 36 -13.76 12.42 -37.45
CA ARG A 36 -13.97 12.02 -36.05
C ARG A 36 -15.19 11.12 -35.91
N ALA A 37 -16.30 11.49 -36.51
CA ALA A 37 -17.54 10.72 -36.49
C ALA A 37 -17.37 9.33 -37.11
N ARG A 38 -16.69 9.24 -38.28
CA ARG A 38 -16.41 7.94 -38.91
C ARG A 38 -15.56 7.01 -38.06
N ILE A 39 -14.54 7.54 -37.40
CA ILE A 39 -13.70 6.74 -36.51
C ILE A 39 -14.51 6.26 -35.28
N ALA A 40 -15.34 7.15 -34.70
CA ALA A 40 -16.20 6.82 -33.58
C ALA A 40 -17.16 5.67 -33.93
N GLU A 41 -17.85 5.77 -35.08
CA GLU A 41 -18.79 4.76 -35.56
C GLU A 41 -18.13 3.38 -35.75
N VAL A 42 -16.93 3.35 -36.38
CA VAL A 42 -16.18 2.10 -36.56
C VAL A 42 -15.77 1.51 -35.21
N ILE A 43 -15.31 2.31 -34.26
CA ILE A 43 -14.92 1.84 -32.92
C ILE A 43 -16.13 1.29 -32.18
N GLU A 44 -17.26 1.97 -32.20
CA GLU A 44 -18.50 1.53 -31.54
C GLU A 44 -19.01 0.22 -32.13
N ARG A 45 -19.12 0.11 -33.45
CA ARG A 45 -19.57 -1.07 -34.14
C ARG A 45 -18.66 -2.27 -33.95
N THR A 46 -17.33 -2.07 -33.88
CA THR A 46 -16.36 -3.15 -33.76
C THR A 46 -16.04 -3.52 -32.31
N GLY A 47 -16.45 -2.70 -31.35
CA GLY A 47 -16.08 -2.85 -29.93
C GLY A 47 -14.56 -2.75 -29.70
N TYR A 48 -13.85 -2.08 -30.61
CA TYR A 48 -12.39 -1.95 -30.53
C TYR A 48 -11.97 -1.22 -29.25
N ARG A 49 -11.10 -1.87 -28.47
CA ARG A 49 -10.41 -1.25 -27.34
C ARG A 49 -8.92 -1.22 -27.60
N PRO A 50 -8.27 -0.06 -27.51
CA PRO A 50 -6.82 0.03 -27.64
C PRO A 50 -6.13 -0.90 -26.64
N ARG A 51 -5.14 -1.66 -27.10
CA ARG A 51 -4.31 -2.44 -26.18
C ARG A 51 -3.51 -1.49 -25.29
N ALA A 52 -3.54 -1.71 -23.98
CA ALA A 52 -2.74 -0.95 -23.01
C ALA A 52 -1.24 -0.97 -23.41
N ALA A 53 -0.72 -2.13 -23.85
CA ALA A 53 0.64 -2.27 -24.34
C ALA A 53 1.01 -1.32 -25.50
N ALA A 54 0.08 -1.05 -26.44
CA ALA A 54 0.35 -0.12 -27.55
C ALA A 54 0.32 1.36 -27.12
N ARG A 55 -0.37 1.67 -26.02
CA ARG A 55 -0.38 2.99 -25.39
C ARG A 55 0.89 3.20 -24.58
N ASN A 56 1.30 2.20 -23.82
CA ASN A 56 2.46 2.21 -22.93
C ASN A 56 3.79 2.36 -23.70
N LEU A 57 3.91 1.74 -24.89
CA LEU A 57 5.07 1.92 -25.80
C LEU A 57 5.29 3.39 -26.23
N ARG A 58 4.28 4.25 -26.16
CA ARG A 58 4.39 5.68 -26.54
C ARG A 58 4.56 6.63 -25.35
N SER A 59 4.06 6.26 -24.17
CA SER A 59 4.07 7.14 -22.99
C SER A 59 5.19 6.81 -22.01
N SER A 60 5.92 5.70 -22.19
CA SER A 60 6.85 5.14 -21.20
C SER A 60 6.21 4.90 -19.84
N ARG A 61 4.88 4.95 -19.75
CA ARG A 61 4.11 4.75 -18.51
C ARG A 61 3.01 3.71 -18.71
N THR A 62 2.87 2.85 -17.71
CA THR A 62 1.83 1.83 -17.66
C THR A 62 0.59 2.27 -16.91
N ASN A 63 0.70 3.30 -16.08
CA ASN A 63 -0.26 3.71 -15.06
C ASN A 63 -0.58 2.56 -14.08
N LEU A 64 0.39 1.68 -13.85
CA LEU A 64 0.31 0.63 -12.84
C LEU A 64 1.20 1.01 -11.66
N ILE A 65 0.67 0.92 -10.47
CA ILE A 65 1.42 1.06 -9.21
C ILE A 65 1.46 -0.30 -8.55
N GLY A 66 2.67 -0.80 -8.29
CA GLY A 66 2.87 -2.02 -7.52
C GLY A 66 2.65 -1.76 -6.03
N VAL A 67 1.96 -2.66 -5.35
CA VAL A 67 1.76 -2.59 -3.90
C VAL A 67 2.16 -3.92 -3.30
N ILE A 68 3.08 -3.90 -2.33
CA ILE A 68 3.45 -5.08 -1.55
C ILE A 68 2.94 -4.87 -0.13
N LEU A 69 2.20 -5.85 0.37
CA LEU A 69 1.68 -5.89 1.74
C LEU A 69 2.30 -7.07 2.49
N ALA A 70 2.75 -6.81 3.70
CA ALA A 70 3.32 -7.85 4.56
C ALA A 70 2.27 -8.89 4.97
N ASP A 71 1.07 -8.44 5.37
CA ASP A 71 0.00 -9.30 5.82
C ASP A 71 -1.38 -8.72 5.45
N ILE A 72 -2.17 -9.47 4.70
CA ILE A 72 -3.53 -9.05 4.32
C ILE A 72 -4.56 -9.28 5.43
N ALA A 73 -4.30 -10.17 6.37
CA ALA A 73 -5.18 -10.41 7.50
C ALA A 73 -5.16 -9.25 8.51
N ASN A 74 -4.12 -8.43 8.49
CA ASN A 74 -4.05 -7.24 9.31
C ASN A 74 -5.06 -6.18 8.82
N PRO A 75 -6.02 -5.73 9.64
CA PRO A 75 -7.00 -4.70 9.27
C PRO A 75 -6.36 -3.40 8.76
N PHE A 76 -5.18 -3.06 9.25
CA PHE A 76 -4.42 -1.89 8.79
C PHE A 76 -4.04 -2.00 7.31
N SER A 77 -3.63 -3.18 6.85
CA SER A 77 -3.31 -3.42 5.44
C SER A 77 -4.53 -3.22 4.53
N SER A 78 -5.71 -3.62 4.99
CA SER A 78 -6.96 -3.42 4.25
C SER A 78 -7.29 -1.92 4.12
N ALA A 79 -7.17 -1.16 5.20
CA ALA A 79 -7.41 0.29 5.19
C ALA A 79 -6.38 1.03 4.29
N MET A 80 -5.11 0.64 4.36
CA MET A 80 -4.08 1.17 3.45
C MET A 80 -4.43 0.90 1.98
N LEU A 81 -4.82 -0.33 1.65
CA LEU A 81 -5.15 -0.71 0.27
C LEU A 81 -6.38 0.03 -0.24
N GLU A 82 -7.38 0.26 0.60
CA GLU A 82 -8.56 1.06 0.26
C GLU A 82 -8.16 2.51 -0.09
N GLY A 83 -7.37 3.17 0.75
CA GLY A 83 -6.89 4.53 0.52
C GLY A 83 -6.02 4.63 -0.73
N LEU A 84 -5.10 3.69 -0.93
CA LEU A 84 -4.26 3.60 -2.13
C LEU A 84 -5.11 3.41 -3.40
N SER A 85 -6.11 2.52 -3.36
CA SER A 85 -7.01 2.23 -4.48
C SER A 85 -7.80 3.48 -4.90
N ALA A 86 -8.39 4.17 -3.94
CA ALA A 86 -9.14 5.42 -4.19
C ALA A 86 -8.22 6.50 -4.79
N SER A 87 -7.02 6.66 -4.22
CA SER A 87 -6.03 7.64 -4.68
C SER A 87 -5.49 7.33 -6.08
N ALA A 88 -5.23 6.06 -6.39
CA ALA A 88 -4.77 5.61 -7.70
C ALA A 88 -5.86 5.83 -8.76
N ALA A 89 -7.10 5.43 -8.47
CA ALA A 89 -8.25 5.60 -9.37
C ALA A 89 -8.49 7.07 -9.73
N ALA A 90 -8.42 7.97 -8.74
CA ALA A 90 -8.54 9.41 -8.97
C ALA A 90 -7.47 10.00 -9.91
N ARG A 91 -6.33 9.30 -10.05
CA ARG A 91 -5.21 9.69 -10.93
C ARG A 91 -5.14 8.87 -12.22
N GLY A 92 -6.13 8.02 -12.48
CA GLY A 92 -6.15 7.15 -13.67
C GLY A 92 -5.12 6.02 -13.61
N CYS A 93 -4.64 5.66 -12.43
CA CYS A 93 -3.75 4.54 -12.19
C CYS A 93 -4.53 3.31 -11.68
N SER A 94 -3.95 2.14 -11.87
CA SER A 94 -4.43 0.88 -11.31
C SER A 94 -3.39 0.30 -10.36
N LEU A 95 -3.84 -0.47 -9.37
CA LEU A 95 -2.94 -1.17 -8.46
C LEU A 95 -2.67 -2.60 -8.94
N MET A 96 -1.44 -3.05 -8.76
CA MET A 96 -1.02 -4.44 -8.89
C MET A 96 -0.47 -4.88 -7.54
N THR A 97 -1.22 -5.72 -6.82
CA THR A 97 -0.95 -6.06 -5.43
C THR A 97 -0.30 -7.42 -5.30
N ALA A 98 0.73 -7.51 -4.44
CA ALA A 98 1.35 -8.73 -3.97
C ALA A 98 1.30 -8.78 -2.44
N ILE A 99 1.28 -9.99 -1.87
CA ILE A 99 1.26 -10.23 -0.43
C ILE A 99 2.44 -11.14 -0.10
N SER A 100 3.32 -10.70 0.79
CA SER A 100 4.50 -11.48 1.20
C SER A 100 4.20 -12.51 2.28
N GLY A 101 3.14 -12.31 3.07
CA GLY A 101 2.80 -13.19 4.20
C GLY A 101 3.86 -13.14 5.31
N ASN A 102 4.50 -11.99 5.53
CA ASN A 102 5.62 -11.78 6.43
C ASN A 102 6.85 -12.67 6.11
N ASP A 103 7.02 -13.04 4.83
CA ASP A 103 8.14 -13.86 4.35
C ASP A 103 9.07 -12.98 3.48
N PRO A 104 10.31 -12.70 3.94
CA PRO A 104 11.25 -11.85 3.20
C PRO A 104 11.59 -12.39 1.80
N ALA A 105 11.64 -13.71 1.62
CA ALA A 105 11.94 -14.30 0.31
C ALA A 105 10.80 -14.02 -0.69
N LYS A 106 9.54 -14.14 -0.25
CA LYS A 106 8.38 -13.81 -1.08
C LYS A 106 8.28 -12.30 -1.36
N GLU A 107 8.69 -11.46 -0.43
CA GLU A 107 8.74 -10.01 -0.65
C GLU A 107 9.75 -9.67 -1.74
N ALA A 108 10.98 -10.18 -1.67
CA ALA A 108 12.01 -9.98 -2.68
C ALA A 108 11.59 -10.49 -4.07
N GLU A 109 10.94 -11.66 -4.14
CA GLU A 109 10.37 -12.18 -5.38
C GLU A 109 9.26 -11.27 -5.91
N SER A 110 8.41 -10.73 -5.03
CA SER A 110 7.33 -9.82 -5.40
C SER A 110 7.84 -8.49 -5.94
N LEU A 111 8.90 -7.92 -5.34
CA LEU A 111 9.60 -6.74 -5.88
C LEU A 111 10.03 -6.99 -7.32
N THR A 112 10.73 -8.09 -7.56
CA THR A 112 11.20 -8.46 -8.91
C THR A 112 10.05 -8.61 -9.89
N ARG A 113 9.01 -9.36 -9.53
CA ARG A 113 7.84 -9.61 -10.40
C ARG A 113 7.07 -8.34 -10.75
N LEU A 114 6.89 -7.43 -9.80
CA LEU A 114 6.19 -6.17 -10.06
C LEU A 114 7.02 -5.25 -10.97
N ILE A 115 8.33 -5.19 -10.77
CA ILE A 115 9.24 -4.43 -11.64
C ILE A 115 9.22 -5.00 -13.06
N ASP A 116 9.29 -6.32 -13.22
CA ASP A 116 9.25 -6.99 -14.52
C ASP A 116 7.89 -6.86 -15.22
N ALA A 117 6.81 -6.74 -14.44
CA ALA A 117 5.48 -6.42 -14.98
C ALA A 117 5.37 -4.96 -15.47
N GLY A 118 6.38 -4.12 -15.21
CA GLY A 118 6.47 -2.75 -15.69
C GLY A 118 5.62 -1.76 -14.91
N VAL A 119 5.53 -1.91 -13.59
CA VAL A 119 4.89 -0.89 -12.76
C VAL A 119 5.67 0.43 -12.82
N ASP A 120 4.97 1.56 -12.74
CA ASP A 120 5.57 2.89 -12.79
C ASP A 120 6.17 3.34 -11.44
N GLY A 121 5.82 2.64 -10.37
CA GLY A 121 6.31 2.88 -9.01
C GLY A 121 5.84 1.78 -8.06
N LEU A 122 6.43 1.73 -6.88
CA LEU A 122 6.13 0.76 -5.84
C LEU A 122 5.71 1.46 -4.54
N VAL A 123 4.74 0.86 -3.86
CA VAL A 123 4.40 1.14 -2.48
C VAL A 123 4.61 -0.15 -1.70
N VAL A 124 5.44 -0.11 -0.67
CA VAL A 124 5.88 -1.30 0.06
C VAL A 124 5.60 -1.15 1.55
N ASN A 125 4.73 -2.01 2.08
CA ASN A 125 4.65 -2.27 3.51
C ASN A 125 5.53 -3.50 3.77
N THR A 126 6.80 -3.26 4.07
CA THR A 126 7.82 -4.31 4.18
C THR A 126 7.59 -5.22 5.39
N CYS A 127 7.98 -6.49 5.26
CA CYS A 127 8.07 -7.42 6.40
C CYS A 127 9.42 -7.35 7.13
N GLY A 128 10.38 -6.59 6.58
CA GLY A 128 11.76 -6.48 7.09
C GLY A 128 12.71 -7.48 6.43
N GLY A 129 14.03 -7.23 6.58
CA GLY A 129 15.08 -8.12 6.08
C GLY A 129 15.35 -8.03 4.57
N ASN A 130 14.79 -7.02 3.87
CA ASN A 130 14.96 -6.81 2.43
C ASN A 130 15.48 -5.42 2.07
N ASP A 131 16.19 -4.77 2.96
CA ASP A 131 16.63 -3.38 2.82
C ASP A 131 17.42 -3.17 1.52
N GLU A 132 18.36 -4.07 1.20
CA GLU A 132 19.14 -4.02 -0.04
C GLU A 132 18.25 -4.19 -1.29
N ALA A 133 17.28 -5.09 -1.27
CA ALA A 133 16.40 -5.33 -2.40
C ALA A 133 15.48 -4.12 -2.65
N ILE A 134 14.99 -3.49 -1.59
CA ILE A 134 14.17 -2.27 -1.65
C ILE A 134 15.01 -1.09 -2.16
N ALA A 135 16.23 -0.92 -1.65
CA ALA A 135 17.17 0.11 -2.14
C ALA A 135 17.50 -0.10 -3.62
N ALA A 136 17.76 -1.34 -4.04
CA ALA A 136 17.99 -1.66 -5.45
C ALA A 136 16.76 -1.37 -6.34
N ALA A 137 15.56 -1.60 -5.85
CA ALA A 137 14.31 -1.24 -6.53
C ALA A 137 14.19 0.29 -6.65
N ALA A 138 14.48 1.05 -5.59
CA ALA A 138 14.44 2.51 -5.55
C ALA A 138 15.44 3.16 -6.54
N GLY A 139 16.54 2.48 -6.84
CA GLY A 139 17.47 2.89 -7.90
C GLY A 139 16.91 2.75 -9.33
N ARG A 140 15.81 2.04 -9.53
CA ARG A 140 15.21 1.76 -10.84
C ARG A 140 13.89 2.50 -11.09
N LEU A 141 13.08 2.70 -10.06
CA LEU A 141 11.77 3.35 -10.13
C LEU A 141 11.42 3.98 -8.76
N PRO A 142 10.46 4.90 -8.70
CA PRO A 142 10.01 5.48 -7.44
C PRO A 142 9.49 4.41 -6.48
N VAL A 143 9.98 4.42 -5.24
CA VAL A 143 9.51 3.55 -4.15
C VAL A 143 9.09 4.41 -2.97
N VAL A 144 7.97 4.07 -2.36
CA VAL A 144 7.48 4.66 -1.10
C VAL A 144 7.22 3.53 -0.12
N LEU A 145 7.78 3.64 1.06
CA LEU A 145 7.49 2.74 2.19
C LEU A 145 6.23 3.20 2.91
N LEU A 146 5.46 2.23 3.39
CA LEU A 146 4.31 2.48 4.26
C LEU A 146 4.50 1.81 5.61
N ASP A 147 4.29 2.60 6.68
CA ASP A 147 4.29 2.19 8.07
C ASP A 147 5.68 1.77 8.59
N ARG A 148 6.39 0.92 7.87
CA ARG A 148 7.68 0.35 8.29
C ARG A 148 8.82 0.90 7.47
N ASP A 149 9.87 1.34 8.17
CA ASP A 149 11.11 1.85 7.58
C ASP A 149 12.08 0.70 7.28
N VAL A 150 13.08 1.00 6.48
CA VAL A 150 14.25 0.15 6.22
C VAL A 150 15.50 0.83 6.77
N ALA A 151 16.50 0.03 7.15
CA ALA A 151 17.79 0.56 7.56
C ALA A 151 18.44 1.35 6.39
N ASP A 152 19.18 2.40 6.72
CA ASP A 152 19.94 3.25 5.78
C ASP A 152 19.11 4.06 4.76
N GLY A 153 17.83 4.28 4.99
CA GLY A 153 17.05 5.39 4.44
C GLY A 153 17.12 5.57 2.91
N GLY A 154 16.88 6.71 2.41
CA GLY A 154 16.95 7.05 0.98
C GLY A 154 15.69 6.65 0.19
N VAL A 155 14.71 6.09 0.86
CA VAL A 155 13.37 5.79 0.34
C VAL A 155 12.35 6.58 1.14
N ASP A 156 11.41 7.23 0.45
CA ASP A 156 10.36 8.00 1.12
C ASP A 156 9.50 7.09 1.99
N LEU A 157 9.23 7.52 3.23
CA LEU A 157 8.39 6.81 4.20
C LEU A 157 7.14 7.60 4.51
N VAL A 158 6.00 6.92 4.48
CA VAL A 158 4.72 7.42 5.04
C VAL A 158 4.35 6.53 6.22
N THR A 159 4.35 7.09 7.40
CA THR A 159 4.00 6.39 8.64
C THR A 159 3.07 7.22 9.50
N SER A 160 2.47 6.59 10.53
CA SER A 160 1.69 7.29 11.55
C SER A 160 2.62 7.91 12.60
N ASN A 161 2.16 8.98 13.24
CA ASN A 161 2.85 9.58 14.38
C ASN A 161 2.62 8.72 15.65
N ASN A 162 3.36 7.62 15.75
CA ASN A 162 3.16 6.61 16.79
C ASN A 162 3.34 7.16 18.19
N ARG A 163 4.33 8.04 18.42
CA ARG A 163 4.61 8.64 19.74
C ARG A 163 3.47 9.52 20.22
N GLU A 164 2.94 10.40 19.35
CA GLU A 164 1.80 11.27 19.71
C GLU A 164 0.51 10.46 19.91
N LEU A 165 0.28 9.44 19.10
CA LEU A 165 -0.86 8.55 19.26
C LEU A 165 -0.83 7.85 20.63
N VAL A 166 0.31 7.30 21.01
CA VAL A 166 0.50 6.64 22.32
C VAL A 166 0.33 7.65 23.44
N ALA A 167 0.93 8.85 23.35
CA ALA A 167 0.77 9.90 24.33
C ALA A 167 -0.70 10.29 24.53
N GLY A 168 -1.44 10.48 23.42
CA GLY A 168 -2.87 10.79 23.47
C GLY A 168 -3.72 9.69 24.08
N LEU A 169 -3.41 8.41 23.81
CA LEU A 169 -4.10 7.28 24.43
C LEU A 169 -3.82 7.19 25.92
N VAL A 170 -2.57 7.36 26.35
CA VAL A 170 -2.22 7.40 27.77
C VAL A 170 -2.95 8.54 28.50
N ASP A 171 -3.02 9.75 27.90
CA ASP A 171 -3.76 10.87 28.44
C ASP A 171 -5.25 10.57 28.57
N ALA A 172 -5.87 10.00 27.55
CA ALA A 172 -7.29 9.66 27.56
C ALA A 172 -7.63 8.62 28.65
N LEU A 173 -6.81 7.58 28.78
CA LEU A 173 -7.00 6.53 29.78
C LEU A 173 -6.77 7.07 31.21
N ALA A 174 -5.76 7.90 31.43
CA ALA A 174 -5.50 8.56 32.69
C ALA A 174 -6.66 9.50 33.08
N ALA A 175 -7.16 10.32 32.14
CA ALA A 175 -8.32 11.19 32.36
C ALA A 175 -9.60 10.39 32.65
N ALA A 176 -9.76 9.19 32.09
CA ALA A 176 -10.83 8.26 32.43
C ALA A 176 -10.69 7.63 33.83
N GLY A 177 -9.60 7.96 34.56
CA GLY A 177 -9.32 7.52 35.91
C GLY A 177 -8.79 6.10 35.98
N SER A 178 -8.09 5.61 34.96
CA SER A 178 -7.38 4.36 35.04
C SER A 178 -6.24 4.43 36.02
N GLU A 179 -6.14 3.44 36.91
CA GLU A 179 -5.11 3.38 37.96
C GLU A 179 -3.83 2.70 37.49
N ARG A 180 -3.95 1.83 36.51
CA ARG A 180 -2.84 1.18 35.81
C ARG A 180 -3.14 1.09 34.32
N LEU A 181 -2.08 1.13 33.51
CA LEU A 181 -2.20 1.02 32.05
C LEU A 181 -1.44 -0.22 31.57
N CYS A 182 -1.98 -0.87 30.57
CA CYS A 182 -1.35 -2.03 29.95
C CYS A 182 -1.34 -1.86 28.42
N LEU A 183 -0.15 -1.92 27.83
CA LEU A 183 -0.02 -1.99 26.38
C LEU A 183 0.07 -3.47 25.98
N LEU A 184 -0.93 -3.95 25.27
CA LEU A 184 -0.90 -5.26 24.65
C LEU A 184 -0.27 -5.15 23.24
N THR A 185 0.77 -5.92 23.01
CA THR A 185 1.45 -5.93 21.70
C THR A 185 1.84 -7.36 21.32
N GLU A 186 1.96 -7.62 20.03
CA GLU A 186 2.64 -8.81 19.55
C GLU A 186 4.16 -8.63 19.65
N ALA A 187 4.94 -9.69 19.43
CA ALA A 187 6.40 -9.61 19.42
C ALA A 187 6.89 -8.48 18.51
N SER A 188 7.82 -7.67 19.00
CA SER A 188 8.28 -6.44 18.34
C SER A 188 9.61 -6.59 17.62
N ASP A 189 10.22 -7.79 17.67
CA ASP A 189 11.58 -8.01 17.16
C ASP A 189 11.71 -7.66 15.68
N ASP A 190 10.68 -7.92 14.89
CA ASP A 190 10.64 -7.66 13.44
C ASP A 190 9.80 -6.41 13.07
N SER A 191 9.32 -5.62 14.04
CA SER A 191 8.47 -4.45 13.77
C SER A 191 8.96 -3.19 14.46
N PRO A 192 9.67 -2.30 13.74
CA PRO A 192 10.10 -1.01 14.27
C PRO A 192 8.96 -0.19 14.89
N VAL A 193 7.77 -0.22 14.26
CA VAL A 193 6.58 0.51 14.72
C VAL A 193 6.07 0.01 16.07
N ARG A 194 6.05 -1.32 16.29
CA ARG A 194 5.64 -1.89 17.58
C ARG A 194 6.63 -1.52 18.67
N ARG A 195 7.92 -1.54 18.37
CA ARG A 195 8.98 -1.13 19.29
C ARG A 195 8.83 0.34 19.68
N GLU A 196 8.67 1.21 18.69
CA GLU A 196 8.46 2.65 18.93
C GLU A 196 7.25 2.92 19.82
N ARG A 197 6.12 2.23 19.60
CA ARG A 197 4.92 2.35 20.44
C ARG A 197 5.17 1.87 21.86
N ALA A 198 5.88 0.76 22.04
CA ALA A 198 6.21 0.24 23.36
C ALA A 198 7.16 1.19 24.13
N GLU A 199 8.18 1.70 23.47
CA GLU A 199 9.10 2.70 24.03
C GLU A 199 8.36 3.98 24.43
N ALA A 200 7.54 4.53 23.53
CA ALA A 200 6.73 5.71 23.79
C ALA A 200 5.80 5.49 24.99
N PHE A 201 5.18 4.32 25.09
CA PHE A 201 4.30 3.99 26.21
C PHE A 201 5.05 4.01 27.56
N VAL A 202 6.21 3.38 27.64
CA VAL A 202 7.04 3.35 28.87
C VAL A 202 7.51 4.76 29.24
N GLU A 203 7.95 5.55 28.24
CA GLU A 203 8.34 6.94 28.46
C GLU A 203 7.18 7.78 29.00
N GLU A 204 5.98 7.61 28.44
CA GLU A 204 4.79 8.36 28.86
C GLU A 204 4.30 7.97 30.26
N LEU A 205 4.38 6.69 30.63
CA LEU A 205 4.12 6.25 32.01
C LEU A 205 5.07 6.93 32.99
N SER A 206 6.38 6.90 32.68
CA SER A 206 7.41 7.51 33.51
C SER A 206 7.20 8.99 33.65
N ARG A 207 6.92 9.71 32.57
CA ARG A 207 6.72 11.17 32.56
C ARG A 207 5.52 11.62 33.41
N ARG A 208 4.47 10.79 33.49
CA ARG A 208 3.24 11.08 34.24
C ARG A 208 3.18 10.46 35.61
N GLY A 209 4.17 9.63 36.00
CA GLY A 209 4.15 8.89 37.26
C GLY A 209 3.03 7.82 37.32
N LEU A 210 2.64 7.28 36.18
CA LEU A 210 1.61 6.25 36.09
C LEU A 210 2.20 4.87 36.22
N ALA A 211 1.45 3.94 36.81
CA ALA A 211 1.81 2.53 36.85
C ALA A 211 1.32 1.82 35.61
N GLY A 212 2.13 0.94 35.06
CA GLY A 212 1.72 0.14 33.90
C GLY A 212 2.80 -0.82 33.41
N GLU A 213 2.49 -1.60 32.40
CA GLU A 213 3.40 -2.55 31.79
C GLU A 213 3.09 -2.82 30.32
N VAL A 214 4.09 -3.31 29.59
CA VAL A 214 3.93 -3.83 28.22
C VAL A 214 3.79 -5.35 28.31
N VAL A 215 2.72 -5.89 27.77
CA VAL A 215 2.45 -7.33 27.70
C VAL A 215 2.56 -7.78 26.25
N THR A 216 3.58 -8.57 25.96
CA THR A 216 3.76 -9.18 24.64
C THR A 216 2.93 -10.46 24.56
N LEU A 217 2.02 -10.48 23.60
CA LEU A 217 1.26 -11.67 23.27
C LEU A 217 2.13 -12.54 22.36
N ALA A 218 2.44 -13.75 22.82
CA ALA A 218 3.10 -14.72 21.96
C ALA A 218 2.09 -15.23 20.93
N ASP A 219 2.47 -15.22 19.67
CA ASP A 219 1.74 -15.70 18.49
C ASP A 219 0.22 -15.78 18.65
N GLY A 220 -0.51 -15.04 17.81
CA GLY A 220 -1.96 -14.79 17.83
C GLY A 220 -2.90 -16.01 17.89
N GLY A 221 -2.63 -16.95 18.80
CA GLY A 221 -3.40 -18.14 19.03
C GLY A 221 -3.95 -18.24 20.46
N ALA A 222 -4.45 -19.42 20.85
CA ALA A 222 -5.02 -19.70 22.17
C ALA A 222 -4.06 -19.35 23.33
N ALA A 223 -2.74 -19.41 23.12
CA ALA A 223 -1.73 -19.00 24.10
C ALA A 223 -1.74 -17.50 24.38
N GLY A 224 -1.96 -16.66 23.35
CA GLY A 224 -2.08 -15.20 23.51
C GLY A 224 -3.33 -14.83 24.32
N VAL A 225 -4.46 -15.48 24.03
CA VAL A 225 -5.71 -15.28 24.79
C VAL A 225 -5.56 -15.68 26.27
N GLY A 226 -4.87 -16.78 26.55
CA GLY A 226 -4.59 -17.21 27.93
C GLY A 226 -3.78 -16.18 28.71
N ARG A 227 -2.76 -15.60 28.08
CA ARG A 227 -1.91 -14.57 28.70
C ARG A 227 -2.66 -13.26 28.95
N LEU A 228 -3.55 -12.88 28.02
CA LEU A 228 -4.44 -11.74 28.19
C LEU A 228 -5.38 -11.94 29.39
N ASP A 229 -5.96 -13.12 29.53
CA ASP A 229 -6.87 -13.47 30.63
C ASP A 229 -6.12 -13.46 32.00
N GLU A 230 -4.91 -13.98 32.05
CA GLU A 230 -4.05 -13.90 33.23
C GLU A 230 -3.72 -12.45 33.61
N THR A 231 -3.33 -11.64 32.61
CA THR A 231 -3.06 -10.22 32.80
C THR A 231 -4.27 -9.50 33.37
N ILE A 232 -5.45 -9.65 32.75
CA ILE A 232 -6.69 -9.00 33.20
C ILE A 232 -7.05 -9.46 34.64
N ARG A 233 -6.91 -10.74 34.96
CA ARG A 233 -7.16 -11.26 36.31
C ARG A 233 -6.18 -10.69 37.34
N GLY A 234 -4.92 -10.46 36.97
CA GLY A 234 -3.93 -9.83 37.82
C GLY A 234 -4.27 -8.42 38.24
N TYR A 235 -5.18 -7.75 37.51
CA TYR A 235 -5.67 -6.41 37.80
C TYR A 235 -7.06 -6.38 38.45
N ALA A 236 -7.58 -7.53 38.88
CA ALA A 236 -8.90 -7.61 39.52
C ALA A 236 -9.02 -6.62 40.69
N GLY A 237 -10.05 -5.77 40.68
CA GLY A 237 -10.30 -4.74 41.68
C GLY A 237 -9.56 -3.42 41.45
N LYS A 238 -8.85 -3.26 40.32
CA LYS A 238 -8.24 -1.99 39.90
C LYS A 238 -8.86 -1.51 38.59
N LYS A 239 -8.90 -0.19 38.37
CA LYS A 239 -9.35 0.37 37.09
C LYS A 239 -8.22 0.30 36.10
N LEU A 240 -8.28 -0.71 35.22
CA LEU A 240 -7.29 -0.97 34.17
C LEU A 240 -7.65 -0.20 32.89
N GLY A 241 -6.69 0.49 32.29
CA GLY A 241 -6.72 0.99 30.93
C GLY A 241 -5.94 0.04 30.00
N LEU A 242 -6.56 -0.37 28.90
CA LEU A 242 -6.00 -1.25 27.87
C LEU A 242 -5.86 -0.48 26.57
#